data_ee4361b15701fba74c484c28db3c7b2e
#
_entry.id   ee4361b15701fba74c484c28db3c7b2e
#
_cell.length_a   1.000
_cell.length_b   1.000
_cell.length_c   1.000
_cell.angle_alpha   90.00
_cell.angle_beta   90.00
_cell.angle_gamma   90.00
#
_symmetry.space_group_name_H-M   'P 1'
#
loop_
_entity.id
_entity.type
_entity.pdbx_description
1 polymer ?
#
loop_
_entity_poly.entity_id
_entity_poly.type
_entity_poly.pdbx_seq_one_letter_code
_entity_poly.pdbx_strand_id
1 'polypeptide(L)'
;MKRITKILLAAASALVCAASCTDYLKHGTVDLTMPEEEDKFSGEYVFNHPCALVTKSDVERVKGQIALADPYDPVYASYLHFCKSPYAQETWKPSPVETLVRGDVTGTGVEKENAGNSMRDAAAAYQLALRWWLTDDVKYADAAVNILNSWAKVCKRLAANDAHQYLNAGFQGFAFANAAELLRDYEGWLKEDQDKYKVWMEEVWYSKNEHFIETHGSGNTCALHYWSNWELANISSALAIGIYLEDSDKINYVCKRFSEGDGSACINNMVPYDPEEDPDGHGMLAQSMESGRDQGHGTLVVSMSSELCQTAWNVGLDFYGHDNMKMLAMFEYTAKYNARPDGTYLCTTMPFHKYVYCTDCACTDKNHGATHLTVSADGRGTLRPCWDMIYAHYKHVKKVSDDEVYYVKKFADQLRYTDGVLTGDGGSGDSRYGGNSSAFDQIGWGTMMFYRGE
;
A
#
# COMPACT_ATOMS: atom_id res chain seq x y z
N MET A 1 48.67 -27.50 -5.98
CA MET A 1 48.54 -26.23 -5.22
C MET A 1 47.61 -25.18 -5.81
N LYS A 2 47.27 -25.13 -7.12
CA LYS A 2 46.37 -24.11 -7.70
C LYS A 2 44.84 -24.42 -7.58
N ARG A 3 44.44 -25.64 -7.18
CA ARG A 3 43.01 -26.00 -7.04
C ARG A 3 42.43 -25.76 -5.63
N ILE A 4 43.28 -25.77 -4.61
CA ILE A 4 42.86 -25.57 -3.19
C ILE A 4 42.58 -24.09 -2.90
N THR A 5 43.30 -23.18 -3.56
CA THR A 5 43.15 -21.73 -3.36
C THR A 5 41.84 -21.17 -3.94
N LYS A 6 41.28 -21.81 -4.98
CA LYS A 6 39.99 -21.37 -5.56
C LYS A 6 38.78 -21.79 -4.73
N ILE A 7 38.87 -22.92 -4.02
CA ILE A 7 37.78 -23.39 -3.13
C ILE A 7 37.70 -22.56 -1.86
N LEU A 8 38.83 -22.09 -1.33
CA LEU A 8 38.87 -21.23 -0.16
C LEU A 8 38.38 -19.79 -0.43
N LEU A 9 38.55 -19.26 -1.66
CA LEU A 9 38.00 -17.94 -2.03
C LEU A 9 36.47 -18.00 -2.23
N ALA A 10 35.95 -19.09 -2.77
CA ALA A 10 34.48 -19.26 -2.94
C ALA A 10 33.77 -19.42 -1.59
N ALA A 11 34.39 -20.14 -0.65
CA ALA A 11 33.85 -20.28 0.71
C ALA A 11 33.92 -18.95 1.52
N ALA A 12 34.92 -18.11 1.30
CA ALA A 12 35.02 -16.80 1.95
C ALA A 12 33.99 -15.80 1.39
N SER A 13 33.67 -15.86 0.10
CA SER A 13 32.65 -14.99 -0.51
C SER A 13 31.24 -15.39 -0.08
N ALA A 14 30.96 -16.69 0.08
CA ALA A 14 29.68 -17.16 0.61
C ALA A 14 29.46 -16.79 2.09
N LEU A 15 30.52 -16.80 2.91
CA LEU A 15 30.44 -16.39 4.32
C LEU A 15 30.22 -14.88 4.49
N VAL A 16 30.73 -14.04 3.60
CA VAL A 16 30.55 -12.58 3.68
C VAL A 16 29.11 -12.19 3.26
N CYS A 17 28.50 -12.89 2.29
CA CYS A 17 27.09 -12.69 1.96
C CYS A 17 26.14 -13.16 3.06
N ALA A 18 26.45 -14.28 3.74
CA ALA A 18 25.64 -14.78 4.86
C ALA A 18 25.71 -13.86 6.10
N ALA A 19 26.87 -13.21 6.34
CA ALA A 19 27.03 -12.29 7.48
C ALA A 19 26.32 -10.94 7.27
N SER A 20 26.14 -10.48 6.04
CA SER A 20 25.41 -9.23 5.76
C SER A 20 23.89 -9.39 5.84
N CYS A 21 23.36 -10.60 5.61
CA CYS A 21 21.92 -10.89 5.78
C CYS A 21 21.51 -11.06 7.24
N THR A 22 22.41 -11.52 8.12
CA THR A 22 22.07 -11.80 9.53
C THR A 22 22.01 -10.55 10.43
N ASP A 23 22.63 -9.43 10.05
CA ASP A 23 22.54 -8.18 10.83
C ASP A 23 21.25 -7.39 10.60
N TYR A 24 20.51 -7.64 9.51
CA TYR A 24 19.21 -7.04 9.22
C TYR A 24 18.05 -7.68 10.03
N LEU A 25 18.25 -8.89 10.53
CA LEU A 25 17.23 -9.69 11.22
C LEU A 25 17.10 -9.41 12.73
N LYS A 26 17.83 -8.44 13.28
CA LYS A 26 17.81 -8.13 14.73
C LYS A 26 16.59 -7.32 15.21
N HIS A 27 15.67 -6.97 14.33
CA HIS A 27 14.40 -6.35 14.72
C HIS A 27 13.22 -7.29 14.51
N GLY A 28 13.20 -8.42 15.25
CA GLY A 28 12.05 -9.30 15.38
C GLY A 28 11.82 -10.21 14.18
N THR A 29 12.54 -11.32 14.16
CA THR A 29 12.05 -12.64 13.84
C THR A 29 11.46 -12.94 12.46
N VAL A 30 12.28 -13.20 11.49
CA VAL A 30 12.07 -14.40 10.67
C VAL A 30 13.43 -15.01 10.40
N ASP A 31 13.68 -16.23 10.88
CA ASP A 31 14.80 -17.05 10.45
C ASP A 31 14.44 -17.59 9.06
N LEU A 32 14.71 -16.76 8.02
CA LEU A 32 14.64 -17.22 6.65
C LEU A 32 15.83 -18.12 6.37
N THR A 33 15.87 -19.31 6.97
CA THR A 33 16.62 -20.42 6.43
C THR A 33 15.95 -20.77 5.10
N MET A 34 16.43 -20.15 4.01
CA MET A 34 15.96 -20.43 2.66
C MET A 34 16.07 -21.92 2.39
N PRO A 35 14.97 -22.63 2.12
CA PRO A 35 15.01 -23.97 1.57
C PRO A 35 15.71 -23.98 0.20
N GLU A 36 16.27 -25.10 -0.17
CA GLU A 36 16.85 -25.32 -1.50
C GLU A 36 15.83 -24.99 -2.61
N GLU A 37 16.26 -24.46 -3.71
CA GLU A 37 15.63 -23.78 -4.87
C GLU A 37 14.17 -24.12 -5.25
N GLU A 38 13.54 -25.14 -4.70
CA GLU A 38 12.18 -25.56 -5.10
C GLU A 38 11.04 -24.89 -4.31
N ASP A 39 11.31 -24.13 -3.23
CA ASP A 39 10.22 -23.60 -2.39
C ASP A 39 10.53 -22.27 -1.69
N LYS A 40 11.05 -21.28 -2.40
CA LYS A 40 11.37 -19.96 -1.83
C LYS A 40 10.15 -19.13 -1.38
N PHE A 41 8.94 -19.65 -1.59
CA PHE A 41 7.67 -19.03 -1.19
C PHE A 41 6.86 -19.95 -0.26
N SER A 42 7.53 -20.75 0.59
CA SER A 42 6.90 -21.61 1.60
C SER A 42 7.29 -21.24 3.03
N GLY A 43 7.60 -19.96 3.26
CA GLY A 43 7.96 -19.47 4.59
C GLY A 43 6.80 -19.53 5.58
N GLU A 44 7.13 -19.81 6.86
CA GLU A 44 6.22 -19.61 7.99
C GLU A 44 6.53 -18.26 8.63
N TYR A 45 5.48 -17.50 8.99
CA TYR A 45 5.62 -16.16 9.53
C TYR A 45 5.29 -16.10 11.02
N VAL A 46 6.04 -15.26 11.75
CA VAL A 46 5.75 -14.98 13.15
C VAL A 46 5.05 -13.63 13.25
N PHE A 47 3.84 -13.64 13.78
CA PHE A 47 3.01 -12.47 13.86
C PHE A 47 3.14 -11.75 15.20
N ASN A 48 3.65 -10.52 15.20
CA ASN A 48 3.74 -9.66 16.38
C ASN A 48 2.68 -8.55 16.28
N HIS A 49 1.44 -8.90 16.52
CA HIS A 49 0.28 -8.05 16.33
C HIS A 49 0.27 -6.74 17.17
N PRO A 50 -0.24 -5.62 16.61
CA PRO A 50 -0.60 -5.45 15.21
C PRO A 50 0.66 -5.42 14.32
N CYS A 51 0.60 -6.08 13.17
CA CYS A 51 1.72 -6.18 12.24
C CYS A 51 1.33 -6.09 10.75
N ALA A 52 0.17 -5.48 10.44
CA ALA A 52 -0.16 -5.09 9.07
C ALA A 52 0.51 -3.75 8.72
N LEU A 53 -0.22 -2.70 8.34
CA LEU A 53 0.40 -1.42 7.96
C LEU A 53 1.12 -0.72 9.11
N VAL A 54 0.60 -0.82 10.33
CA VAL A 54 1.09 -0.15 11.54
C VAL A 54 1.44 -1.19 12.60
N THR A 55 2.55 -0.97 13.31
CA THR A 55 3.00 -1.81 14.41
C THR A 55 2.77 -1.16 15.77
N LYS A 56 2.84 -1.96 16.82
CA LYS A 56 2.80 -1.46 18.20
C LYS A 56 3.90 -0.43 18.48
N SER A 57 5.11 -0.66 17.97
CA SER A 57 6.24 0.27 18.15
C SER A 57 6.01 1.61 17.44
N ASP A 58 5.32 1.63 16.29
CA ASP A 58 4.95 2.89 15.63
C ASP A 58 3.97 3.68 16.48
N VAL A 59 2.95 3.03 17.02
CA VAL A 59 1.97 3.69 17.90
C VAL A 59 2.63 4.23 19.18
N GLU A 60 3.48 3.44 19.83
CA GLU A 60 4.20 3.87 21.05
C GLU A 60 5.08 5.10 20.79
N ARG A 61 5.79 5.12 19.65
CA ARG A 61 6.57 6.30 19.22
C ARG A 61 5.67 7.53 19.01
N VAL A 62 4.57 7.37 18.29
CA VAL A 62 3.62 8.47 18.01
C VAL A 62 2.98 8.97 19.31
N LYS A 63 2.57 8.09 20.23
CA LYS A 63 2.07 8.50 21.56
C LYS A 63 3.08 9.34 22.32
N GLY A 64 4.37 8.97 22.26
CA GLY A 64 5.45 9.74 22.87
C GLY A 64 5.57 11.16 22.30
N GLN A 65 5.48 11.30 20.97
CA GLN A 65 5.53 12.60 20.30
C GLN A 65 4.28 13.45 20.59
N ILE A 66 3.09 12.85 20.55
CA ILE A 66 1.83 13.53 20.88
C ILE A 66 1.85 14.08 22.32
N ALA A 67 2.43 13.33 23.25
CA ALA A 67 2.51 13.74 24.66
C ALA A 67 3.37 15.00 24.89
N LEU A 68 4.30 15.31 23.98
CA LEU A 68 5.10 16.53 24.02
C LEU A 68 4.29 17.78 23.67
N ALA A 69 3.19 17.62 22.96
CA ALA A 69 2.28 18.68 22.51
C ALA A 69 2.99 19.86 21.79
N ASP A 70 4.05 19.55 21.03
CA ASP A 70 4.79 20.55 20.28
C ASP A 70 4.05 20.92 18.98
N PRO A 71 3.54 22.18 18.86
CA PRO A 71 2.80 22.59 17.66
C PRO A 71 3.67 22.69 16.40
N TYR A 72 4.99 22.62 16.51
CA TYR A 72 5.92 22.60 15.41
C TYR A 72 6.35 21.19 15.01
N ASP A 73 5.98 20.17 15.77
CA ASP A 73 6.20 18.76 15.40
C ASP A 73 5.18 18.33 14.34
N PRO A 74 5.61 17.87 13.16
CA PRO A 74 4.73 17.37 12.12
C PRO A 74 3.79 16.24 12.57
N VAL A 75 4.26 15.36 13.47
CA VAL A 75 3.43 14.27 14.02
C VAL A 75 2.29 14.82 14.87
N TYR A 76 2.58 15.78 15.75
CA TYR A 76 1.55 16.39 16.60
C TYR A 76 0.56 17.22 15.78
N ALA A 77 1.03 17.99 14.79
CA ALA A 77 0.17 18.74 13.90
C ALA A 77 -0.75 17.81 13.08
N SER A 78 -0.21 16.70 12.57
CA SER A 78 -0.99 15.68 11.87
C SER A 78 -2.00 14.99 12.78
N TYR A 79 -1.64 14.71 14.04
CA TYR A 79 -2.58 14.19 15.04
C TYR A 79 -3.74 15.16 15.30
N LEU A 80 -3.48 16.46 15.42
CA LEU A 80 -4.56 17.45 15.58
C LEU A 80 -5.48 17.51 14.34
N HIS A 81 -4.92 17.32 13.15
CA HIS A 81 -5.69 17.18 11.92
C HIS A 81 -6.52 15.89 11.93
N PHE A 82 -5.90 14.76 12.27
CA PHE A 82 -6.55 13.46 12.41
C PHE A 82 -7.76 13.52 13.38
N CYS A 83 -7.61 14.16 14.52
CA CYS A 83 -8.69 14.32 15.50
C CYS A 83 -9.91 15.10 14.96
N LYS A 84 -9.75 15.89 13.89
CA LYS A 84 -10.83 16.62 13.22
C LYS A 84 -11.47 15.83 12.07
N SER A 85 -10.88 14.71 11.65
CA SER A 85 -11.44 13.88 10.60
C SER A 85 -12.86 13.43 10.97
N PRO A 86 -13.85 13.55 10.07
CA PRO A 86 -15.21 13.06 10.33
C PRO A 86 -15.23 11.54 10.51
N TYR A 87 -14.25 10.82 9.96
CA TYR A 87 -14.12 9.37 10.05
C TYR A 87 -13.45 8.88 11.34
N ALA A 88 -12.89 9.80 12.14
CA ALA A 88 -12.31 9.49 13.44
C ALA A 88 -13.22 9.84 14.61
N GLN A 89 -14.54 10.02 14.39
CA GLN A 89 -15.49 10.38 15.44
C GLN A 89 -16.28 9.17 15.91
N GLU A 90 -16.37 8.94 17.21
CA GLU A 90 -17.08 7.81 17.84
C GLU A 90 -18.59 7.80 17.58
N THR A 91 -19.12 8.91 17.11
CA THR A 91 -20.52 9.03 16.72
C THR A 91 -20.83 8.48 15.32
N TRP A 92 -19.81 8.01 14.60
CA TRP A 92 -19.99 7.41 13.27
C TRP A 92 -21.02 6.28 13.28
N LYS A 93 -21.86 6.23 12.24
CA LYS A 93 -22.87 5.19 12.08
C LYS A 93 -22.59 4.42 10.79
N PRO A 94 -22.38 3.11 10.86
CA PRO A 94 -22.13 2.30 9.67
C PRO A 94 -23.37 2.21 8.78
N SER A 95 -23.13 2.03 7.49
CA SER A 95 -24.16 1.91 6.45
C SER A 95 -23.92 0.65 5.59
N PRO A 96 -23.88 -0.56 6.20
CA PRO A 96 -23.63 -1.79 5.46
C PRO A 96 -24.77 -2.11 4.51
N VAL A 97 -24.45 -2.80 3.42
CA VAL A 97 -25.38 -3.27 2.40
C VAL A 97 -25.20 -4.76 2.15
N GLU A 98 -26.25 -5.48 1.80
CA GLU A 98 -26.18 -6.93 1.57
C GLU A 98 -25.37 -7.26 0.32
N THR A 99 -25.60 -6.51 -0.76
CA THR A 99 -24.81 -6.57 -1.98
C THR A 99 -24.06 -5.24 -2.15
N LEU A 100 -22.73 -5.29 -2.09
CA LEU A 100 -21.89 -4.12 -2.31
C LEU A 100 -21.57 -4.00 -3.80
N VAL A 101 -22.00 -2.90 -4.41
CA VAL A 101 -21.89 -2.68 -5.86
C VAL A 101 -20.99 -1.50 -6.16
N ARG A 102 -19.95 -1.72 -6.99
CA ARG A 102 -19.09 -0.70 -7.58
C ARG A 102 -19.04 -0.88 -9.09
N GLY A 103 -19.21 0.20 -9.85
CA GLY A 103 -19.19 0.22 -11.30
C GLY A 103 -20.52 0.67 -11.90
N ASP A 104 -20.53 0.85 -13.22
CA ASP A 104 -21.75 1.21 -13.94
C ASP A 104 -22.72 0.03 -14.00
N VAL A 105 -23.87 0.19 -13.40
CA VAL A 105 -24.90 -0.85 -13.26
C VAL A 105 -26.15 -0.57 -14.11
N THR A 106 -26.07 0.38 -15.03
CA THR A 106 -27.21 0.76 -15.85
C THR A 106 -27.62 -0.36 -16.83
N GLY A 107 -28.83 -0.84 -16.69
CA GLY A 107 -29.49 -1.68 -17.70
C GLY A 107 -29.34 -3.19 -17.58
N THR A 108 -28.74 -3.74 -16.51
CA THR A 108 -28.42 -5.19 -16.43
C THR A 108 -29.13 -5.96 -15.33
N GLY A 109 -29.99 -5.34 -14.54
CA GLY A 109 -30.63 -5.99 -13.39
C GLY A 109 -29.72 -6.16 -12.17
N VAL A 110 -28.50 -5.60 -12.19
CA VAL A 110 -27.64 -5.48 -11.02
C VAL A 110 -28.12 -4.30 -10.17
N GLU A 111 -27.89 -4.37 -8.87
CA GLU A 111 -28.25 -3.32 -7.93
C GLU A 111 -27.52 -2.00 -8.25
N LYS A 112 -28.12 -0.89 -7.81
CA LYS A 112 -27.52 0.44 -7.98
C LYS A 112 -26.19 0.56 -7.23
N GLU A 113 -25.21 1.28 -7.80
CA GLU A 113 -23.95 1.58 -7.15
C GLU A 113 -24.14 2.13 -5.73
N ASN A 114 -23.39 1.52 -4.77
CA ASN A 114 -23.42 1.87 -3.35
C ASN A 114 -22.02 1.76 -2.69
N ALA A 115 -20.97 1.62 -3.47
CA ALA A 115 -19.60 1.43 -2.98
C ALA A 115 -19.13 2.54 -2.02
N GLY A 116 -19.67 3.75 -2.16
CA GLY A 116 -19.40 4.84 -1.22
C GLY A 116 -19.70 4.51 0.24
N ASN A 117 -20.57 3.53 0.52
CA ASN A 117 -20.82 3.07 1.89
C ASN A 117 -19.59 2.37 2.48
N SER A 118 -19.04 1.37 1.75
CA SER A 118 -17.82 0.68 2.20
C SER A 118 -16.62 1.60 2.25
N MET A 119 -16.48 2.53 1.31
CA MET A 119 -15.39 3.50 1.29
C MET A 119 -15.34 4.31 2.59
N ARG A 120 -16.47 4.90 2.97
CA ARG A 120 -16.58 5.71 4.19
C ARG A 120 -16.48 4.87 5.47
N ASP A 121 -17.12 3.72 5.49
CA ASP A 121 -17.14 2.87 6.69
C ASP A 121 -15.78 2.19 6.94
N ALA A 122 -15.06 1.77 5.90
CA ALA A 122 -13.70 1.24 6.05
C ALA A 122 -12.72 2.32 6.54
N ALA A 123 -12.81 3.54 5.97
CA ALA A 123 -12.04 4.68 6.46
C ALA A 123 -12.32 5.00 7.94
N ALA A 124 -13.60 4.96 8.34
CA ALA A 124 -14.00 5.19 9.72
C ALA A 124 -13.53 4.06 10.65
N ALA A 125 -13.68 2.79 10.24
CA ALA A 125 -13.23 1.66 11.04
C ALA A 125 -11.73 1.75 11.35
N TYR A 126 -10.90 2.01 10.34
CA TYR A 126 -9.45 2.14 10.52
C TYR A 126 -9.09 3.36 11.40
N GLN A 127 -9.65 4.53 11.11
CA GLN A 127 -9.31 5.74 11.87
C GLN A 127 -9.79 5.67 13.33
N LEU A 128 -10.92 5.06 13.59
CA LEU A 128 -11.41 4.83 14.97
C LEU A 128 -10.53 3.82 15.70
N ALA A 129 -10.15 2.71 15.07
CA ALA A 129 -9.24 1.72 15.66
C ALA A 129 -7.87 2.36 15.99
N LEU A 130 -7.32 3.15 15.07
CA LEU A 130 -6.07 3.89 15.31
C LEU A 130 -6.22 4.93 16.42
N ARG A 131 -7.34 5.63 16.47
CA ARG A 131 -7.60 6.64 17.52
C ARG A 131 -7.68 6.00 18.89
N TRP A 132 -8.28 4.82 19.01
CA TRP A 132 -8.24 4.04 20.26
C TRP A 132 -6.81 3.75 20.69
N TRP A 133 -5.96 3.24 19.81
CA TRP A 133 -4.56 2.98 20.12
C TRP A 133 -3.80 4.23 20.58
N LEU A 134 -4.07 5.39 19.98
CA LEU A 134 -3.40 6.65 20.31
C LEU A 134 -3.91 7.29 21.61
N THR A 135 -5.14 7.00 22.04
CA THR A 135 -5.79 7.69 23.17
C THR A 135 -6.13 6.78 24.35
N ASP A 136 -6.11 5.46 24.16
CA ASP A 136 -6.59 4.43 25.09
C ASP A 136 -8.10 4.60 25.47
N ASP A 137 -8.86 5.41 24.72
CA ASP A 137 -10.28 5.66 24.97
C ASP A 137 -11.14 4.62 24.23
N VAL A 138 -11.71 3.69 24.99
CA VAL A 138 -12.47 2.52 24.50
C VAL A 138 -13.67 2.88 23.61
N LYS A 139 -14.23 4.10 23.75
CA LYS A 139 -15.36 4.52 22.88
C LYS A 139 -15.02 4.48 21.38
N TYR A 140 -13.76 4.70 21.00
CA TYR A 140 -13.30 4.62 19.63
C TYR A 140 -13.19 3.17 19.16
N ALA A 141 -12.69 2.27 20.01
CA ALA A 141 -12.67 0.85 19.74
C ALA A 141 -14.09 0.27 19.59
N ASP A 142 -15.00 0.63 20.50
CA ASP A 142 -16.40 0.20 20.44
C ASP A 142 -17.09 0.64 19.14
N ALA A 143 -16.84 1.88 18.70
CA ALA A 143 -17.38 2.40 17.46
C ALA A 143 -16.80 1.67 16.24
N ALA A 144 -15.50 1.37 16.22
CA ALA A 144 -14.85 0.59 15.15
C ALA A 144 -15.38 -0.84 15.10
N VAL A 145 -15.46 -1.53 16.24
CA VAL A 145 -16.02 -2.89 16.34
C VAL A 145 -17.47 -2.93 15.85
N ASN A 146 -18.27 -1.92 16.18
CA ASN A 146 -19.65 -1.82 15.68
C ASN A 146 -19.69 -1.73 14.13
N ILE A 147 -18.75 -1.02 13.50
CA ILE A 147 -18.67 -0.97 12.03
C ILE A 147 -18.32 -2.36 11.49
N LEU A 148 -17.25 -2.99 11.98
CA LEU A 148 -16.77 -4.29 11.50
C LEU A 148 -17.85 -5.36 11.64
N ASN A 149 -18.48 -5.48 12.81
CA ASN A 149 -19.55 -6.44 13.06
C ASN A 149 -20.79 -6.18 12.19
N SER A 150 -21.15 -4.92 11.95
CA SER A 150 -22.29 -4.56 11.10
C SER A 150 -22.07 -5.00 9.66
N TRP A 151 -20.86 -4.80 9.11
CA TRP A 151 -20.52 -5.21 7.77
C TRP A 151 -20.45 -6.73 7.63
N ALA A 152 -19.79 -7.45 8.53
CA ALA A 152 -19.73 -8.91 8.51
C ALA A 152 -21.10 -9.57 8.63
N LYS A 153 -22.01 -8.96 9.40
CA LYS A 153 -23.39 -9.45 9.54
C LYS A 153 -24.22 -9.26 8.28
N VAL A 154 -24.09 -8.12 7.59
CA VAL A 154 -25.02 -7.70 6.53
C VAL A 154 -24.48 -8.01 5.14
N CYS A 155 -23.21 -7.67 4.85
CA CYS A 155 -22.65 -7.80 3.51
C CYS A 155 -22.33 -9.26 3.17
N LYS A 156 -22.94 -9.76 2.09
CA LYS A 156 -22.81 -11.16 1.65
C LYS A 156 -22.00 -11.31 0.37
N ARG A 157 -21.91 -10.27 -0.44
CA ARG A 157 -21.19 -10.33 -1.72
C ARG A 157 -20.83 -8.95 -2.27
N LEU A 158 -19.76 -8.93 -3.06
CA LEU A 158 -19.40 -7.82 -3.92
C LEU A 158 -19.90 -8.11 -5.34
N ALA A 159 -20.38 -7.08 -6.03
CA ALA A 159 -20.89 -7.17 -7.39
C ALA A 159 -20.54 -5.92 -8.24
N ALA A 160 -20.52 -6.12 -9.54
CA ALA A 160 -20.48 -5.08 -10.57
C ALA A 160 -20.94 -5.67 -11.90
N ASN A 161 -21.17 -4.81 -12.90
CA ASN A 161 -21.37 -5.25 -14.28
C ASN A 161 -20.04 -5.48 -15.01
N ASP A 162 -18.96 -4.97 -14.45
CA ASP A 162 -17.61 -5.03 -14.95
C ASP A 162 -16.62 -5.42 -13.83
N ALA A 163 -15.34 -5.18 -14.01
CA ALA A 163 -14.32 -5.54 -13.04
C ALA A 163 -14.25 -4.64 -11.80
N HIS A 164 -15.00 -3.53 -11.69
CA HIS A 164 -14.85 -2.58 -10.58
C HIS A 164 -15.12 -3.16 -9.19
N GLN A 165 -15.86 -4.29 -9.08
CA GLN A 165 -15.98 -5.01 -7.80
C GLN A 165 -14.63 -5.43 -7.22
N TYR A 166 -13.64 -5.73 -8.07
CA TYR A 166 -12.29 -6.13 -7.64
C TYR A 166 -11.47 -4.95 -7.13
N LEU A 167 -11.67 -3.73 -7.68
CA LEU A 167 -11.09 -2.53 -7.07
C LEU A 167 -11.66 -2.26 -5.68
N ASN A 168 -12.97 -2.51 -5.49
CA ASN A 168 -13.58 -2.39 -4.17
C ASN A 168 -13.01 -3.45 -3.20
N ALA A 169 -12.86 -4.70 -3.66
CA ALA A 169 -12.24 -5.77 -2.88
C ALA A 169 -10.79 -5.40 -2.47
N GLY A 170 -10.03 -4.80 -3.37
CA GLY A 170 -8.67 -4.36 -3.10
C GLY A 170 -8.62 -3.24 -2.06
N PHE A 171 -9.14 -2.06 -2.37
CA PHE A 171 -9.00 -0.89 -1.51
C PHE A 171 -9.67 -1.04 -0.15
N GLN A 172 -10.95 -1.42 -0.13
CA GLN A 172 -11.69 -1.50 1.13
C GLN A 172 -11.39 -2.79 1.89
N GLY A 173 -11.05 -3.89 1.21
CA GLY A 173 -10.54 -5.10 1.86
C GLY A 173 -9.26 -4.84 2.64
N PHE A 174 -8.31 -4.10 2.06
CA PHE A 174 -7.10 -3.64 2.74
C PHE A 174 -7.41 -2.81 3.99
N ALA A 175 -8.29 -1.81 3.87
CA ALA A 175 -8.63 -0.93 4.98
C ALA A 175 -9.39 -1.67 6.11
N PHE A 176 -10.33 -2.55 5.78
CA PHE A 176 -11.04 -3.39 6.74
C PHE A 176 -10.13 -4.39 7.46
N ALA A 177 -9.18 -5.01 6.74
CA ALA A 177 -8.20 -5.92 7.34
C ALA A 177 -7.30 -5.18 8.35
N ASN A 178 -6.80 -4.00 7.97
CA ASN A 178 -5.97 -3.17 8.85
C ASN A 178 -6.73 -2.66 10.08
N ALA A 179 -8.02 -2.31 9.96
CA ALA A 179 -8.86 -1.94 11.08
C ALA A 179 -9.04 -3.11 12.06
N ALA A 180 -9.32 -4.30 11.53
CA ALA A 180 -9.49 -5.51 12.34
C ALA A 180 -8.19 -5.93 13.03
N GLU A 181 -7.07 -5.77 12.36
CA GLU A 181 -5.74 -6.06 12.91
C GLU A 181 -5.42 -5.18 14.12
N LEU A 182 -5.72 -3.88 14.05
CA LEU A 182 -5.59 -2.98 15.19
C LEU A 182 -6.50 -3.36 16.37
N LEU A 183 -7.65 -3.97 16.12
CA LEU A 183 -8.65 -4.31 17.15
C LEU A 183 -8.52 -5.76 17.67
N ARG A 184 -7.58 -6.54 17.14
CA ARG A 184 -7.43 -7.98 17.43
C ARG A 184 -7.48 -8.29 18.93
N ASP A 185 -6.74 -7.53 19.73
CA ASP A 185 -6.58 -7.74 21.18
C ASP A 185 -7.52 -6.85 22.02
N TYR A 186 -8.48 -6.19 21.39
CA TYR A 186 -9.45 -5.39 22.13
C TYR A 186 -10.45 -6.28 22.84
N GLU A 187 -10.45 -6.27 24.18
CA GLU A 187 -11.31 -7.15 25.02
C GLU A 187 -12.82 -6.94 24.77
N GLY A 188 -13.22 -5.74 24.31
CA GLY A 188 -14.61 -5.44 23.95
C GLY A 188 -15.08 -6.07 22.64
N TRP A 189 -14.17 -6.63 21.81
CA TRP A 189 -14.56 -7.36 20.62
C TRP A 189 -14.65 -8.85 20.91
N LEU A 190 -15.90 -9.35 21.02
CA LEU A 190 -16.14 -10.73 21.40
C LEU A 190 -15.51 -11.72 20.42
N LYS A 191 -14.86 -12.77 20.93
CA LYS A 191 -14.19 -13.79 20.11
C LYS A 191 -15.11 -14.42 19.06
N GLU A 192 -16.37 -14.65 19.40
CA GLU A 192 -17.36 -15.19 18.45
C GLU A 192 -17.61 -14.24 17.27
N ASP A 193 -17.61 -12.94 17.51
CA ASP A 193 -17.80 -11.94 16.44
C ASP A 193 -16.51 -11.77 15.62
N GLN A 194 -15.33 -11.85 16.24
CA GLN A 194 -14.05 -11.91 15.52
C GLN A 194 -13.98 -13.12 14.59
N ASP A 195 -14.43 -14.30 15.04
CA ASP A 195 -14.42 -15.52 14.22
C ASP A 195 -15.35 -15.38 13.01
N LYS A 196 -16.56 -14.80 13.20
CA LYS A 196 -17.47 -14.48 12.08
C LYS A 196 -16.84 -13.45 11.12
N TYR A 197 -16.14 -12.47 11.66
CA TYR A 197 -15.45 -11.47 10.86
C TYR A 197 -14.32 -12.06 10.03
N LYS A 198 -13.52 -12.98 10.59
CA LYS A 198 -12.48 -13.73 9.85
C LYS A 198 -13.07 -14.49 8.66
N VAL A 199 -14.16 -15.22 8.87
CA VAL A 199 -14.87 -15.92 7.78
C VAL A 199 -15.35 -14.93 6.71
N TRP A 200 -15.92 -13.80 7.11
CA TRP A 200 -16.36 -12.77 6.18
C TRP A 200 -15.21 -12.14 5.36
N MET A 201 -14.06 -11.89 5.99
CA MET A 201 -12.88 -11.39 5.28
C MET A 201 -12.37 -12.41 4.26
N GLU A 202 -12.40 -13.69 4.58
CA GLU A 202 -11.97 -14.74 3.69
C GLU A 202 -12.96 -14.98 2.53
N GLU A 203 -14.23 -15.17 2.85
CA GLU A 203 -15.23 -15.57 1.84
C GLU A 203 -15.69 -14.44 0.93
N VAL A 204 -15.75 -13.20 1.44
CA VAL A 204 -16.30 -12.05 0.68
C VAL A 204 -15.21 -11.20 0.05
N TRP A 205 -14.07 -11.01 0.72
CA TRP A 205 -13.00 -10.12 0.26
C TRP A 205 -11.83 -10.87 -0.36
N TYR A 206 -11.19 -11.77 0.40
CA TYR A 206 -10.03 -12.50 -0.09
C TYR A 206 -10.36 -13.32 -1.35
N SER A 207 -11.48 -14.02 -1.37
CA SER A 207 -11.94 -14.78 -2.53
C SER A 207 -12.06 -13.93 -3.81
N LYS A 208 -12.38 -12.64 -3.67
CA LYS A 208 -12.42 -11.70 -4.80
C LYS A 208 -11.02 -11.23 -5.20
N ASN A 209 -10.13 -10.98 -4.22
CA ASN A 209 -8.75 -10.64 -4.52
C ASN A 209 -8.08 -11.79 -5.28
N GLU A 210 -8.16 -13.02 -4.76
CA GLU A 210 -7.60 -14.22 -5.37
C GLU A 210 -8.17 -14.45 -6.79
N HIS A 211 -9.50 -14.37 -6.93
CA HIS A 211 -10.14 -14.52 -8.25
C HIS A 211 -9.62 -13.50 -9.27
N PHE A 212 -9.44 -12.23 -8.87
CA PHE A 212 -8.88 -11.21 -9.77
C PHE A 212 -7.44 -11.55 -10.18
N ILE A 213 -6.61 -11.90 -9.21
CA ILE A 213 -5.20 -12.21 -9.42
C ILE A 213 -5.04 -13.43 -10.34
N GLU A 214 -5.85 -14.49 -10.13
CA GLU A 214 -5.76 -15.74 -10.91
C GLU A 214 -6.36 -15.61 -12.33
N THR A 215 -7.39 -14.78 -12.50
CA THR A 215 -8.10 -14.66 -13.77
C THR A 215 -7.80 -13.36 -14.51
N HIS A 216 -6.93 -12.51 -13.95
CA HIS A 216 -6.63 -11.17 -14.46
C HIS A 216 -7.90 -10.36 -14.76
N GLY A 217 -8.85 -10.44 -13.83
CA GLY A 217 -10.03 -9.59 -13.82
C GLY A 217 -11.28 -10.09 -14.53
N SER A 218 -11.56 -11.37 -14.59
CA SER A 218 -12.84 -11.88 -15.08
C SER A 218 -12.83 -12.68 -16.39
N GLY A 219 -11.92 -13.63 -16.46
CA GLY A 219 -11.87 -14.56 -17.60
C GLY A 219 -11.18 -13.98 -18.83
N ASN A 220 -10.52 -12.89 -18.69
CA ASN A 220 -9.56 -12.42 -19.66
C ASN A 220 -8.25 -13.21 -19.48
N THR A 221 -7.66 -13.61 -20.57
CA THR A 221 -6.47 -14.46 -20.56
C THR A 221 -5.15 -13.69 -20.51
N CYS A 222 -5.19 -12.37 -20.65
CA CYS A 222 -3.99 -11.53 -20.67
C CYS A 222 -3.62 -11.08 -19.25
N ALA A 223 -2.46 -11.50 -18.75
CA ALA A 223 -1.97 -11.15 -17.44
C ALA A 223 -1.78 -9.62 -17.26
N LEU A 224 -1.47 -8.88 -18.33
CA LEU A 224 -1.27 -7.44 -18.34
C LEU A 224 -2.50 -6.66 -18.85
N HIS A 225 -3.70 -7.28 -18.88
CA HIS A 225 -4.92 -6.62 -19.37
C HIS A 225 -5.30 -5.40 -18.51
N TYR A 226 -5.15 -5.51 -17.21
CA TYR A 226 -5.38 -4.38 -16.30
C TYR A 226 -4.08 -3.71 -15.92
N TRP A 227 -4.14 -2.39 -15.74
CA TRP A 227 -3.03 -1.59 -15.25
C TRP A 227 -2.62 -1.99 -13.83
N SER A 228 -1.36 -1.70 -13.47
CA SER A 228 -0.77 -2.18 -12.20
C SER A 228 -1.57 -1.82 -10.95
N ASN A 229 -2.24 -0.66 -10.93
CA ASN A 229 -3.07 -0.27 -9.79
C ASN A 229 -4.18 -1.30 -9.46
N TRP A 230 -4.71 -2.03 -10.44
CA TRP A 230 -5.75 -3.02 -10.23
C TRP A 230 -5.25 -4.24 -9.47
N GLU A 231 -4.13 -4.80 -9.89
CA GLU A 231 -3.57 -5.97 -9.22
C GLU A 231 -2.89 -5.58 -7.90
N LEU A 232 -2.22 -4.41 -7.83
CA LEU A 232 -1.68 -3.88 -6.58
C LEU A 232 -2.74 -3.77 -5.48
N ALA A 233 -3.95 -3.25 -5.81
CA ALA A 233 -5.04 -3.21 -4.85
C ALA A 233 -5.37 -4.59 -4.30
N ASN A 234 -5.44 -5.58 -5.18
CA ASN A 234 -5.84 -6.94 -4.80
C ASN A 234 -4.74 -7.67 -4.03
N ILE A 235 -3.46 -7.57 -4.42
CA ILE A 235 -2.37 -8.21 -3.65
C ILE A 235 -2.13 -7.53 -2.30
N SER A 236 -2.29 -6.19 -2.20
CA SER A 236 -2.20 -5.49 -0.92
C SER A 236 -3.30 -5.93 0.04
N SER A 237 -4.53 -6.04 -0.45
CA SER A 237 -5.65 -6.57 0.33
C SER A 237 -5.42 -8.03 0.75
N ALA A 238 -4.98 -8.88 -0.18
CA ALA A 238 -4.69 -10.29 0.09
C ALA A 238 -3.60 -10.44 1.17
N LEU A 239 -2.53 -9.62 1.12
CA LEU A 239 -1.49 -9.60 2.14
C LEU A 239 -2.04 -9.22 3.52
N ALA A 240 -2.77 -8.10 3.61
CA ALA A 240 -3.31 -7.63 4.88
C ALA A 240 -4.34 -8.62 5.47
N ILE A 241 -5.15 -9.26 4.63
CA ILE A 241 -6.08 -10.32 5.05
C ILE A 241 -5.30 -11.55 5.51
N GLY A 242 -4.26 -11.99 4.78
CA GLY A 242 -3.40 -13.11 5.17
C GLY A 242 -2.75 -12.88 6.54
N ILE A 243 -2.26 -11.68 6.82
CA ILE A 243 -1.72 -11.28 8.14
C ILE A 243 -2.81 -11.34 9.21
N TYR A 244 -3.98 -10.74 8.95
CA TYR A 244 -5.09 -10.75 9.91
C TYR A 244 -5.57 -12.17 10.21
N LEU A 245 -5.57 -13.07 9.23
CA LEU A 245 -5.94 -14.48 9.40
C LEU A 245 -4.80 -15.34 9.97
N GLU A 246 -3.57 -14.83 10.05
CA GLU A 246 -2.35 -15.59 10.40
C GLU A 246 -2.11 -16.76 9.43
N ASP A 247 -2.30 -16.50 8.13
CA ASP A 247 -2.22 -17.50 7.06
C ASP A 247 -0.95 -17.29 6.23
N SER A 248 0.07 -18.09 6.52
CA SER A 248 1.37 -18.02 5.83
C SER A 248 1.27 -18.35 4.34
N ASP A 249 0.35 -19.21 3.92
CA ASP A 249 0.19 -19.56 2.50
C ASP A 249 -0.30 -18.36 1.68
N LYS A 250 -1.24 -17.57 2.23
CA LYS A 250 -1.71 -16.34 1.60
C LYS A 250 -0.59 -15.29 1.47
N ILE A 251 0.28 -15.19 2.46
CA ILE A 251 1.44 -14.29 2.41
C ILE A 251 2.44 -14.76 1.36
N ASN A 252 2.78 -16.05 1.35
CA ASN A 252 3.66 -16.65 0.36
C ASN A 252 3.13 -16.47 -1.07
N TYR A 253 1.81 -16.64 -1.24
CA TYR A 253 1.15 -16.38 -2.52
C TYR A 253 1.38 -14.93 -3.01
N VAL A 254 1.18 -13.93 -2.14
CA VAL A 254 1.44 -12.52 -2.49
C VAL A 254 2.91 -12.28 -2.80
N CYS A 255 3.85 -12.86 -2.02
CA CYS A 255 5.27 -12.76 -2.29
C CYS A 255 5.62 -13.25 -3.70
N LYS A 256 5.10 -14.40 -4.08
CA LYS A 256 5.29 -14.97 -5.42
C LYS A 256 4.72 -14.07 -6.51
N ARG A 257 3.49 -13.55 -6.32
CA ARG A 257 2.85 -12.67 -7.31
C ARG A 257 3.63 -11.37 -7.50
N PHE A 258 4.09 -10.74 -6.42
CA PHE A 258 4.88 -9.51 -6.49
C PHE A 258 6.27 -9.71 -7.12
N SER A 259 6.97 -10.79 -6.75
CA SER A 259 8.37 -11.00 -7.15
C SER A 259 8.52 -11.65 -8.52
N GLU A 260 7.67 -12.62 -8.87
CA GLU A 260 7.81 -13.50 -10.04
C GLU A 260 6.50 -13.73 -10.80
N GLY A 261 5.41 -13.05 -10.43
CA GLY A 261 4.13 -13.19 -11.11
C GLY A 261 4.17 -12.69 -12.56
N ASP A 262 3.20 -13.14 -13.33
CA ASP A 262 2.96 -12.68 -14.70
C ASP A 262 2.05 -11.45 -14.77
N GLY A 263 1.40 -11.10 -13.67
CA GLY A 263 0.46 -9.98 -13.57
C GLY A 263 1.11 -8.61 -13.53
N SER A 264 0.27 -7.59 -13.59
CA SER A 264 0.69 -6.18 -13.69
C SER A 264 1.26 -5.59 -12.39
N ALA A 265 1.06 -6.24 -11.24
CA ALA A 265 1.66 -5.84 -9.97
C ALA A 265 3.02 -6.54 -9.71
N CYS A 266 3.42 -7.53 -10.50
CA CYS A 266 4.79 -8.03 -10.44
C CYS A 266 5.75 -6.87 -10.69
N ILE A 267 6.79 -6.75 -9.86
CA ILE A 267 7.70 -5.60 -9.87
C ILE A 267 8.29 -5.34 -11.27
N ASN A 268 8.64 -6.39 -12.02
CA ASN A 268 9.21 -6.27 -13.36
C ASN A 268 8.20 -5.93 -14.46
N ASN A 269 6.91 -6.13 -14.22
CA ASN A 269 5.85 -5.67 -15.12
C ASN A 269 5.39 -4.25 -14.76
N MET A 270 5.30 -3.96 -13.46
CA MET A 270 4.93 -2.64 -12.96
C MET A 270 5.99 -1.59 -13.27
N VAL A 271 7.27 -1.95 -13.16
CA VAL A 271 8.45 -1.13 -13.49
C VAL A 271 9.24 -1.85 -14.58
N PRO A 272 8.82 -1.73 -15.86
CA PRO A 272 9.27 -2.60 -16.94
C PRO A 272 10.69 -2.30 -17.45
N TYR A 273 11.31 -1.26 -16.97
CA TYR A 273 12.67 -0.85 -17.37
C TYR A 273 13.59 -0.80 -16.15
N ASP A 274 14.88 -1.05 -16.39
CA ASP A 274 15.90 -0.93 -15.35
C ASP A 274 16.02 0.53 -14.90
N PRO A 275 16.33 0.78 -13.63
CA PRO A 275 16.62 2.11 -13.13
C PRO A 275 17.80 2.76 -13.87
N GLU A 276 17.69 4.05 -14.20
CA GLU A 276 18.73 4.85 -14.84
C GLU A 276 19.15 6.00 -13.92
N GLU A 277 20.40 6.46 -14.06
CA GLU A 277 20.90 7.62 -13.32
C GLU A 277 20.05 8.87 -13.63
N ASP A 278 19.71 9.61 -12.58
CA ASP A 278 19.02 10.88 -12.77
C ASP A 278 19.94 11.89 -13.47
N PRO A 279 19.54 12.48 -14.61
CA PRO A 279 20.34 13.50 -15.28
C PRO A 279 20.60 14.76 -14.45
N ASP A 280 19.81 15.01 -13.40
CA ASP A 280 20.01 16.11 -12.45
C ASP A 280 20.91 15.72 -11.26
N GLY A 281 21.38 14.46 -11.20
CA GLY A 281 22.37 13.97 -10.25
C GLY A 281 21.82 13.48 -8.92
N HIS A 282 20.52 13.16 -8.84
CA HIS A 282 19.86 12.70 -7.61
C HIS A 282 19.41 11.23 -7.71
N GLY A 283 20.35 10.29 -7.52
CA GLY A 283 20.06 8.87 -7.44
C GLY A 283 19.57 8.25 -8.77
N MET A 284 18.67 7.31 -8.67
CA MET A 284 18.16 6.52 -9.79
C MET A 284 16.67 6.78 -10.04
N LEU A 285 16.26 6.74 -11.31
CA LEU A 285 14.86 6.92 -11.75
C LEU A 285 14.38 5.70 -12.53
N ALA A 286 13.15 5.25 -12.30
CA ALA A 286 12.53 4.21 -13.10
C ALA A 286 11.05 4.54 -13.40
N GLN A 287 10.67 4.55 -14.67
CA GLN A 287 9.27 4.75 -15.04
C GLN A 287 8.42 3.51 -14.73
N SER A 288 7.23 3.73 -14.19
CA SER A 288 6.21 2.69 -14.09
C SER A 288 5.43 2.54 -15.41
N MET A 289 4.74 1.41 -15.57
CA MET A 289 3.84 1.22 -16.70
C MET A 289 2.73 2.29 -16.79
N GLU A 290 2.37 2.92 -15.67
CA GLU A 290 1.35 3.98 -15.58
C GLU A 290 1.88 5.36 -15.96
N SER A 291 3.20 5.58 -16.01
CA SER A 291 3.81 6.90 -16.17
C SER A 291 3.38 7.63 -17.45
N GLY A 292 3.11 6.90 -18.51
CA GLY A 292 2.62 7.43 -19.80
C GLY A 292 1.10 7.55 -19.89
N ARG A 293 0.34 6.95 -18.95
CA ARG A 293 -1.12 6.93 -18.94
C ARG A 293 -1.68 8.25 -18.38
N ASP A 294 -1.51 8.49 -17.11
CA ASP A 294 -1.83 9.73 -16.40
C ASP A 294 -1.20 9.73 -15.00
N GLN A 295 -1.09 10.90 -14.39
CA GLN A 295 -0.42 11.04 -13.09
C GLN A 295 -1.33 10.76 -11.89
N GLY A 296 -2.64 10.77 -12.09
CA GLY A 296 -3.59 10.31 -11.06
C GLY A 296 -3.36 8.84 -10.73
N HIS A 297 -3.16 8.00 -11.77
CA HIS A 297 -2.81 6.59 -11.61
C HIS A 297 -1.32 6.38 -11.29
N GLY A 298 -0.40 7.16 -11.87
CA GLY A 298 1.02 7.09 -11.54
C GLY A 298 1.28 7.31 -10.04
N THR A 299 0.69 8.35 -9.44
CA THR A 299 0.79 8.58 -7.99
C THR A 299 0.01 7.55 -7.15
N LEU A 300 -1.08 6.98 -7.70
CA LEU A 300 -1.82 5.91 -7.04
C LEU A 300 -0.97 4.65 -6.90
N VAL A 301 -0.26 4.26 -7.96
CA VAL A 301 0.68 3.12 -7.92
C VAL A 301 1.74 3.32 -6.83
N VAL A 302 2.30 4.52 -6.71
CA VAL A 302 3.24 4.84 -5.62
C VAL A 302 2.61 4.64 -4.25
N SER A 303 1.41 5.18 -4.03
CA SER A 303 0.72 5.07 -2.75
C SER A 303 0.45 3.61 -2.37
N MET A 304 -0.10 2.83 -3.31
CA MET A 304 -0.44 1.42 -3.07
C MET A 304 0.80 0.54 -2.89
N SER A 305 1.84 0.78 -3.69
CA SER A 305 3.11 0.06 -3.56
C SER A 305 3.79 0.34 -2.23
N SER A 306 3.71 1.58 -1.74
CA SER A 306 4.27 1.92 -0.43
C SER A 306 3.51 1.25 0.73
N GLU A 307 2.18 1.19 0.66
CA GLU A 307 1.35 0.46 1.63
C GLU A 307 1.64 -1.06 1.59
N LEU A 308 1.78 -1.64 0.40
CA LEU A 308 2.19 -3.05 0.22
C LEU A 308 3.57 -3.31 0.82
N CYS A 309 4.57 -2.49 0.46
CA CYS A 309 5.94 -2.63 0.95
C CYS A 309 6.03 -2.49 2.49
N GLN A 310 5.29 -1.53 3.07
CA GLN A 310 5.28 -1.34 4.52
C GLN A 310 4.61 -2.50 5.25
N THR A 311 3.49 -2.99 4.72
CA THR A 311 2.78 -4.15 5.27
C THR A 311 3.66 -5.41 5.20
N ALA A 312 4.33 -5.63 4.08
CA ALA A 312 5.28 -6.73 3.89
C ALA A 312 6.47 -6.61 4.86
N TRP A 313 7.03 -5.42 5.03
CA TRP A 313 8.13 -5.17 5.96
C TRP A 313 7.80 -5.56 7.40
N ASN A 314 6.58 -5.28 7.84
CA ASN A 314 6.13 -5.55 9.20
C ASN A 314 6.02 -7.05 9.53
N VAL A 315 6.01 -7.91 8.52
CA VAL A 315 6.07 -9.38 8.67
C VAL A 315 7.39 -9.97 8.19
N GLY A 316 8.42 -9.12 8.00
CA GLY A 316 9.78 -9.55 7.69
C GLY A 316 10.10 -9.70 6.20
N LEU A 317 9.25 -9.21 5.30
CA LEU A 317 9.44 -9.25 3.85
C LEU A 317 9.96 -7.92 3.31
N ASP A 318 11.13 -7.93 2.68
CA ASP A 318 11.78 -6.72 2.19
C ASP A 318 11.42 -6.38 0.74
N PHE A 319 10.18 -5.97 0.50
CA PHE A 319 9.77 -5.49 -0.82
C PHE A 319 10.38 -4.12 -1.18
N TYR A 320 10.73 -3.31 -0.18
CA TYR A 320 11.43 -2.04 -0.40
C TYR A 320 12.83 -2.23 -1.02
N GLY A 321 13.54 -3.28 -0.61
CA GLY A 321 14.88 -3.60 -1.09
C GLY A 321 14.93 -4.51 -2.32
N HIS A 322 13.78 -5.06 -2.72
CA HIS A 322 13.71 -6.02 -3.82
C HIS A 322 14.27 -5.43 -5.12
N ASP A 323 14.96 -6.28 -5.90
CA ASP A 323 15.57 -5.91 -7.17
C ASP A 323 16.41 -4.61 -7.10
N ASN A 324 17.33 -4.58 -6.13
CA ASN A 324 18.22 -3.45 -5.88
C ASN A 324 17.49 -2.11 -5.67
N MET A 325 16.43 -2.12 -4.86
CA MET A 325 15.61 -0.95 -4.54
C MET A 325 14.91 -0.34 -5.78
N LYS A 326 14.51 -1.16 -6.74
CA LYS A 326 13.77 -0.72 -7.95
C LYS A 326 12.53 0.11 -7.61
N MET A 327 11.90 -0.19 -6.46
CA MET A 327 10.77 0.59 -5.95
C MET A 327 11.16 2.03 -5.63
N LEU A 328 12.33 2.26 -5.01
CA LEU A 328 12.82 3.62 -4.74
C LEU A 328 12.96 4.43 -6.02
N ALA A 329 13.57 3.84 -7.05
CA ALA A 329 13.75 4.52 -8.34
C ALA A 329 12.40 4.91 -8.99
N MET A 330 11.36 4.08 -8.84
CA MET A 330 10.01 4.41 -9.29
C MET A 330 9.37 5.52 -8.45
N PHE A 331 9.58 5.52 -7.14
CA PHE A 331 9.08 6.56 -6.24
C PHE A 331 9.74 7.90 -6.55
N GLU A 332 11.07 7.92 -6.72
CA GLU A 332 11.82 9.11 -7.11
C GLU A 332 11.38 9.66 -8.47
N TYR A 333 11.19 8.78 -9.47
CA TYR A 333 10.68 9.17 -10.79
C TYR A 333 9.34 9.90 -10.69
N THR A 334 8.40 9.30 -9.96
CA THR A 334 7.05 9.84 -9.85
C THR A 334 7.03 11.13 -9.01
N ALA A 335 7.83 11.19 -7.94
CA ALA A 335 7.99 12.38 -7.11
C ALA A 335 8.61 13.54 -7.91
N LYS A 336 9.69 13.29 -8.64
CA LYS A 336 10.36 14.30 -9.51
C LYS A 336 9.37 14.97 -10.46
N TYR A 337 8.51 14.18 -11.09
CA TYR A 337 7.57 14.71 -12.08
C TYR A 337 6.39 15.47 -11.44
N ASN A 338 5.92 15.02 -10.27
CA ASN A 338 4.68 15.53 -9.68
C ASN A 338 4.86 16.54 -8.56
N ALA A 339 6.01 16.56 -7.85
CA ALA A 339 6.22 17.49 -6.76
C ALA A 339 6.36 18.94 -7.25
N ARG A 340 5.79 19.87 -6.45
CA ARG A 340 5.83 21.32 -6.66
C ARG A 340 5.91 22.08 -5.34
N PRO A 341 6.98 21.90 -4.56
CA PRO A 341 7.07 22.40 -3.18
C PRO A 341 6.86 23.92 -3.07
N ASP A 342 7.31 24.67 -4.07
CA ASP A 342 7.18 26.14 -4.14
C ASP A 342 6.13 26.58 -5.19
N GLY A 343 5.15 25.70 -5.48
CA GLY A 343 4.16 25.95 -6.54
C GLY A 343 4.68 25.69 -7.95
N THR A 344 5.98 25.41 -8.13
CA THR A 344 6.63 25.12 -9.42
C THR A 344 7.06 23.66 -9.45
N TYR A 345 6.77 22.95 -10.55
CA TYR A 345 7.23 21.57 -10.75
C TYR A 345 8.75 21.49 -10.79
N LEU A 346 9.33 20.44 -10.18
CA LEU A 346 10.76 20.23 -10.07
C LEU A 346 11.45 19.98 -11.42
N CYS A 347 10.71 19.50 -12.42
CA CYS A 347 11.24 19.30 -13.77
C CYS A 347 10.22 19.69 -14.84
N THR A 348 10.67 19.90 -16.08
CA THR A 348 9.80 20.12 -17.25
C THR A 348 9.66 18.85 -18.09
N THR A 349 10.68 18.02 -18.12
CA THR A 349 10.76 16.78 -18.91
C THR A 349 11.33 15.65 -18.05
N MET A 350 11.01 14.41 -18.43
CA MET A 350 11.51 13.20 -17.78
C MET A 350 12.15 12.29 -18.83
N PRO A 351 13.18 11.50 -18.47
CA PRO A 351 13.53 10.33 -19.25
C PRO A 351 12.32 9.43 -19.43
N PHE A 352 12.10 8.93 -20.63
CA PHE A 352 10.94 8.08 -20.89
C PHE A 352 11.23 7.06 -21.99
N HIS A 353 11.06 5.79 -21.68
CA HIS A 353 11.07 4.70 -22.65
C HIS A 353 9.70 4.49 -23.23
N LYS A 354 9.64 4.24 -24.55
CA LYS A 354 8.39 3.91 -25.21
C LYS A 354 7.74 2.72 -24.53
N TYR A 355 6.51 2.89 -24.05
CA TYR A 355 5.71 1.83 -23.45
C TYR A 355 4.50 1.51 -24.34
N VAL A 356 4.23 0.22 -24.55
CA VAL A 356 3.07 -0.25 -25.30
C VAL A 356 2.22 -1.11 -24.38
N TYR A 357 1.02 -0.64 -24.08
CA TYR A 357 0.11 -1.33 -23.18
C TYR A 357 -0.51 -2.58 -23.80
N CYS A 358 -0.46 -3.70 -23.06
CA CYS A 358 -1.20 -4.92 -23.35
C CYS A 358 -1.05 -5.43 -24.79
N THR A 359 0.20 -5.70 -25.26
CA THR A 359 0.46 -6.12 -26.64
C THR A 359 0.07 -7.56 -26.94
N ASP A 360 0.07 -8.43 -25.94
CA ASP A 360 -0.01 -9.89 -26.12
C ASP A 360 -1.41 -10.46 -25.90
N CYS A 361 -2.38 -9.60 -25.69
CA CYS A 361 -3.74 -9.94 -25.36
C CYS A 361 -4.66 -9.86 -26.58
N ALA A 362 -5.46 -10.88 -26.82
CA ALA A 362 -6.53 -10.88 -27.82
C ALA A 362 -7.77 -10.07 -27.38
N CYS A 363 -7.68 -9.31 -26.29
CA CYS A 363 -8.78 -8.51 -25.78
C CYS A 363 -9.15 -7.36 -26.75
N THR A 364 -10.40 -6.98 -26.73
CA THR A 364 -10.94 -5.90 -27.55
C THR A 364 -11.03 -4.56 -26.84
N ASP A 365 -10.28 -4.40 -25.71
CA ASP A 365 -10.24 -3.14 -25.00
C ASP A 365 -9.71 -2.02 -25.90
N LYS A 366 -10.35 -0.86 -25.83
CA LYS A 366 -9.98 0.33 -26.65
C LYS A 366 -8.57 0.83 -26.41
N ASN A 367 -7.95 0.48 -25.27
CA ASN A 367 -6.59 0.86 -24.91
C ASN A 367 -5.56 -0.18 -25.32
N HIS A 368 -5.99 -1.37 -25.80
CA HIS A 368 -5.09 -2.44 -26.25
C HIS A 368 -4.13 -1.93 -27.32
N GLY A 369 -2.83 -2.14 -27.12
CA GLY A 369 -1.80 -1.62 -28.01
C GLY A 369 -1.57 -0.11 -27.96
N ALA A 370 -2.20 0.62 -27.02
CA ALA A 370 -1.95 2.03 -26.84
C ALA A 370 -0.46 2.29 -26.56
N THR A 371 0.12 3.21 -27.36
CA THR A 371 1.54 3.52 -27.31
C THR A 371 1.76 4.84 -26.59
N HIS A 372 2.57 4.83 -25.54
CA HIS A 372 3.02 6.00 -24.82
C HIS A 372 4.46 6.32 -25.23
N LEU A 373 4.73 7.56 -25.63
CA LEU A 373 6.04 8.02 -26.10
C LEU A 373 6.68 9.04 -25.15
N THR A 374 5.93 9.47 -24.14
CA THR A 374 6.35 10.48 -23.16
C THR A 374 5.57 10.27 -21.86
N VAL A 375 6.11 10.77 -20.76
CA VAL A 375 5.36 10.90 -19.52
C VAL A 375 4.10 11.74 -19.74
N SER A 376 2.95 11.28 -19.21
CA SER A 376 1.69 12.01 -19.35
C SER A 376 1.65 13.22 -18.42
N ALA A 377 1.11 14.33 -18.94
CA ALA A 377 0.83 15.51 -18.13
C ALA A 377 -0.58 15.49 -17.50
N ASP A 378 -1.44 14.55 -17.89
CA ASP A 378 -2.78 14.43 -17.34
C ASP A 378 -2.73 14.08 -15.85
N GLY A 379 -3.45 14.84 -15.03
CA GLY A 379 -3.47 14.67 -13.59
C GLY A 379 -2.15 14.99 -12.89
N ARG A 380 -1.19 15.67 -13.55
CA ARG A 380 0.10 16.02 -12.96
C ARG A 380 -0.07 16.83 -11.68
N GLY A 381 0.66 16.42 -10.64
CA GLY A 381 0.56 17.04 -9.32
C GLY A 381 -0.55 16.46 -8.44
N THR A 382 -1.17 15.33 -8.83
CA THR A 382 -2.10 14.60 -7.97
C THR A 382 -1.42 14.21 -6.66
N LEU A 383 -2.06 14.53 -5.54
CA LEU A 383 -1.53 14.29 -4.20
C LEU A 383 -1.94 12.91 -3.69
N ARG A 384 -1.05 12.26 -2.91
CA ARG A 384 -1.30 11.00 -2.20
C ARG A 384 -0.59 11.01 -0.84
N PRO A 385 -1.19 10.44 0.22
CA PRO A 385 -0.66 10.53 1.59
C PRO A 385 0.33 9.40 1.93
N CYS A 386 1.39 9.24 1.15
CA CYS A 386 2.34 8.13 1.30
C CYS A 386 3.81 8.56 1.44
N TRP A 387 4.13 9.80 1.14
CA TRP A 387 5.51 10.21 0.91
C TRP A 387 6.37 10.22 2.17
N ASP A 388 5.81 10.57 3.33
CA ASP A 388 6.53 10.47 4.62
C ASP A 388 6.82 9.01 5.02
N MET A 389 5.92 8.07 4.70
CA MET A 389 6.15 6.66 4.92
C MET A 389 7.32 6.14 4.06
N ILE A 390 7.33 6.49 2.77
CA ILE A 390 8.41 6.14 1.84
C ILE A 390 9.74 6.74 2.32
N TYR A 391 9.75 8.06 2.57
CA TYR A 391 10.95 8.77 3.03
C TYR A 391 11.51 8.16 4.31
N ALA A 392 10.66 7.97 5.31
CA ALA A 392 11.07 7.41 6.59
C ALA A 392 11.70 6.03 6.45
N HIS A 393 11.14 5.16 5.60
CA HIS A 393 11.70 3.83 5.39
C HIS A 393 13.08 3.90 4.75
N TYR A 394 13.21 4.55 3.60
CA TYR A 394 14.50 4.59 2.90
C TYR A 394 15.56 5.38 3.68
N LYS A 395 15.20 6.53 4.24
CA LYS A 395 16.15 7.35 4.99
C LYS A 395 16.57 6.73 6.32
N HIS A 396 15.60 6.28 7.13
CA HIS A 396 15.88 5.88 8.51
C HIS A 396 16.06 4.37 8.70
N VAL A 397 15.53 3.54 7.80
CA VAL A 397 15.68 2.07 7.86
C VAL A 397 16.77 1.61 6.90
N LYS A 398 16.63 1.92 5.60
CA LYS A 398 17.62 1.53 4.58
C LYS A 398 18.91 2.35 4.62
N LYS A 399 18.91 3.54 5.26
CA LYS A 399 20.06 4.42 5.41
C LYS A 399 20.65 4.92 4.08
N VAL A 400 19.80 5.10 3.07
CA VAL A 400 20.24 5.70 1.80
C VAL A 400 20.63 7.16 1.98
N SER A 401 21.40 7.69 1.05
CA SER A 401 21.85 9.09 1.06
C SER A 401 20.68 10.07 0.81
N ASP A 402 20.89 11.34 1.12
CA ASP A 402 19.90 12.39 0.83
C ASP A 402 19.65 12.58 -0.67
N ASP A 403 20.65 12.32 -1.50
CA ASP A 403 20.50 12.37 -2.95
C ASP A 403 19.65 11.23 -3.51
N GLU A 404 19.70 10.03 -2.90
CA GLU A 404 18.91 8.89 -3.34
C GLU A 404 17.41 9.01 -2.99
N VAL A 405 17.03 9.85 -2.02
CA VAL A 405 15.61 10.10 -1.62
C VAL A 405 15.21 11.57 -1.81
N TYR A 406 15.86 12.26 -2.73
CA TYR A 406 15.73 13.71 -2.90
C TYR A 406 14.32 14.16 -3.28
N TYR A 407 13.73 13.56 -4.30
CA TYR A 407 12.41 13.97 -4.80
C TYR A 407 11.28 13.47 -3.91
N VAL A 408 11.40 12.27 -3.36
CA VAL A 408 10.47 11.75 -2.33
C VAL A 408 10.44 12.69 -1.14
N LYS A 409 11.61 13.14 -0.63
CA LYS A 409 11.68 14.14 0.44
C LYS A 409 10.96 15.43 0.10
N LYS A 410 11.22 15.98 -1.11
CA LYS A 410 10.56 17.22 -1.58
C LYS A 410 9.04 17.09 -1.62
N PHE A 411 8.53 15.94 -2.03
CA PHE A 411 7.08 15.72 -2.08
C PHE A 411 6.51 15.51 -0.66
N ALA A 412 7.20 14.80 0.21
CA ALA A 412 6.82 14.69 1.62
C ALA A 412 6.76 16.07 2.29
N ASP A 413 7.81 16.88 2.15
CA ASP A 413 7.86 18.25 2.67
C ASP A 413 6.67 19.08 2.18
N GLN A 414 6.32 18.98 0.90
CA GLN A 414 5.18 19.67 0.31
C GLN A 414 3.86 19.27 0.98
N LEU A 415 3.62 17.97 1.23
CA LEU A 415 2.35 17.48 1.75
C LEU A 415 2.17 17.73 3.26
N ARG A 416 3.24 18.01 4.00
CA ARG A 416 3.13 18.36 5.42
C ARG A 416 2.40 19.68 5.62
N TYR A 417 2.28 20.51 4.59
CA TYR A 417 1.64 21.83 4.69
C TYR A 417 0.39 21.91 3.80
N THR A 418 -0.66 22.50 4.36
CA THR A 418 -1.88 22.88 3.63
C THR A 418 -2.04 24.40 3.76
N ASP A 419 -2.01 25.11 2.63
CA ASP A 419 -2.09 26.59 2.61
C ASP A 419 -1.08 27.28 3.55
N GLY A 420 0.14 26.72 3.63
CA GLY A 420 1.22 27.23 4.49
C GLY A 420 1.08 26.86 5.98
N VAL A 421 0.08 26.09 6.36
CA VAL A 421 -0.13 25.61 7.74
C VAL A 421 0.36 24.16 7.84
N LEU A 422 1.15 23.86 8.87
CA LEU A 422 1.59 22.50 9.17
C LEU A 422 0.40 21.64 9.60
N THR A 423 0.02 20.64 8.82
CA THR A 423 -1.15 19.78 9.05
C THR A 423 -0.84 18.29 8.90
N GLY A 424 0.33 17.94 8.36
CA GLY A 424 0.60 16.59 7.86
C GLY A 424 -0.16 16.29 6.57
N ASP A 425 0.01 15.06 6.10
CA ASP A 425 -0.51 14.61 4.80
C ASP A 425 -2.00 14.21 4.82
N GLY A 426 -2.59 13.89 5.95
CA GLY A 426 -3.97 13.42 6.08
C GLY A 426 -4.16 11.95 5.66
N GLY A 427 -5.39 11.51 5.52
CA GLY A 427 -5.70 10.11 5.20
C GLY A 427 -7.00 9.91 4.45
N SER A 428 -7.48 8.68 4.44
CA SER A 428 -8.69 8.26 3.74
C SER A 428 -9.88 9.16 4.06
N GLY A 429 -10.50 9.70 3.02
CA GLY A 429 -11.61 10.64 3.11
C GLY A 429 -11.21 12.12 3.20
N ASP A 430 -9.91 12.45 3.20
CA ASP A 430 -9.46 13.84 3.12
C ASP A 430 -9.69 14.40 1.71
N SER A 431 -10.37 15.54 1.63
CA SER A 431 -10.76 16.20 0.37
C SER A 431 -9.57 16.61 -0.51
N ARG A 432 -8.37 16.72 0.04
CA ARG A 432 -7.14 16.98 -0.74
C ARG A 432 -6.85 15.91 -1.78
N TYR A 433 -7.34 14.69 -1.58
CA TYR A 433 -7.13 13.55 -2.48
C TYR A 433 -8.29 13.30 -3.44
N GLY A 434 -9.26 14.20 -3.49
CA GLY A 434 -10.41 14.17 -4.38
C GLY A 434 -11.74 14.09 -3.64
N GLY A 435 -12.84 14.26 -4.41
CA GLY A 435 -14.20 14.27 -3.84
C GLY A 435 -14.95 12.96 -3.93
N ASN A 436 -14.39 11.97 -4.62
CA ASN A 436 -15.04 10.69 -4.94
C ASN A 436 -14.20 9.52 -4.38
N SER A 437 -14.19 8.39 -5.07
CA SER A 437 -13.44 7.19 -4.69
C SER A 437 -11.95 7.47 -4.46
N SER A 438 -11.33 8.37 -5.21
CA SER A 438 -9.91 8.69 -5.08
C SER A 438 -9.47 9.13 -3.68
N ALA A 439 -10.37 9.75 -2.90
CA ALA A 439 -10.12 10.08 -1.51
C ALA A 439 -10.04 8.85 -0.58
N PHE A 440 -10.50 7.68 -1.06
CA PHE A 440 -10.60 6.44 -0.26
C PHE A 440 -9.77 5.28 -0.83
N ASP A 441 -8.89 5.56 -1.80
CA ASP A 441 -8.04 4.55 -2.43
C ASP A 441 -6.76 4.24 -1.60
N GLN A 442 -6.57 4.89 -0.47
CA GLN A 442 -5.43 4.71 0.44
C GLN A 442 -5.84 4.94 1.90
N ILE A 443 -5.10 4.36 2.83
CA ILE A 443 -5.30 4.59 4.27
C ILE A 443 -4.76 5.96 4.69
N GLY A 444 -3.51 6.28 4.32
CA GLY A 444 -2.86 7.55 4.60
C GLY A 444 -2.39 7.73 6.04
N TRP A 445 -2.35 9.00 6.51
CA TRP A 445 -1.78 9.43 7.79
C TRP A 445 -0.28 9.16 7.90
N GLY A 446 0.42 9.22 6.76
CA GLY A 446 1.85 8.92 6.64
C GLY A 446 2.71 9.80 7.53
N THR A 447 2.45 11.12 7.56
CA THR A 447 3.17 12.06 8.45
C THR A 447 2.98 11.68 9.91
N MET A 448 1.74 11.42 10.35
CA MET A 448 1.46 11.08 11.75
C MET A 448 2.16 9.77 12.14
N MET A 449 2.06 8.73 11.31
CA MET A 449 2.48 7.40 11.70
C MET A 449 3.95 7.10 11.39
N PHE A 450 4.56 7.77 10.41
CA PHE A 450 5.89 7.37 9.92
C PHE A 450 6.93 8.48 9.96
N TYR A 451 6.60 9.76 10.10
CA TYR A 451 7.61 10.82 10.20
C TYR A 451 8.56 10.59 11.38
N ARG A 452 9.87 10.67 11.14
CA ARG A 452 10.93 10.39 12.13
C ARG A 452 11.99 11.51 12.21
N GLY A 453 11.65 12.70 11.73
CA GLY A 453 12.60 13.80 11.58
C GLY A 453 13.25 13.86 10.21
N GLU A 454 14.13 14.87 10.03
CA GLU A 454 14.92 15.10 8.80
C GLU A 454 16.11 14.14 8.70
#